data_737aad5186ec885f59061f6a94517722
#
_entry.id   737aad5186ec885f59061f6a94517722
#
_cell.length_a   1.000
_cell.length_b   1.000
_cell.length_c   1.000
_cell.angle_alpha   90.00
_cell.angle_beta   90.00
_cell.angle_gamma   90.00
#
_symmetry.space_group_name_H-M   'P 1'
#
loop_
_entity.id
_entity.type
_entity.pdbx_description
1 polymer ?
#
loop_
_entity_poly.entity_id
_entity_poly.type
_entity_poly.pdbx_seq_one_letter_code
_entity_poly.pdbx_strand_id
1 'polypeptide(L)'
;MSSRSDEEILAAVSPAVVTHYHKIIAICVKHIRSSRLSRSILQKKADDLHDKVRARHFVDVVHRVAELYSRKLEESDRIDFDSMIGDAVQMVETGRYTSPFSLILVDEFQDISVPRAALIRALKHQQPFNKVFAVGDDWQSIYRFTGSDITIFTDFEANFGPSWQGRLQRTYRCNQLLADTAASFVQRNPKQLTKSVISSRPAIPQSIRVVPVRVEKYKETEAYRGAAMRILKRLDHHLGTQADEWKTAGRGKLTVLILWRYNMLDPFGGRPPTFDHIKVSGLSFHRSKGLEADYTILLDVSEGDYGVPSRIEDDELLNLVIPLPEEFAYAEERRLFYVALTRASRGVFLLVNEIRQSRYIHELCEVGPTAVRFETADGRKIDRCPKCHEGNMVSGRDADETPYRACSRFPACEHKVRQAIRSPAISPAFRAASTTFDSRRAGR
;
A
#
# COMPACT_ATOMS: atom_id res chain seq x y z
N MET A 1 -16.78 -2.43 -50.54
CA MET A 1 -15.89 -2.09 -49.38
C MET A 1 -14.64 -2.92 -49.58
N SER A 2 -13.51 -2.28 -49.94
CA SER A 2 -12.21 -2.95 -50.09
C SER A 2 -11.74 -3.47 -48.72
N SER A 3 -11.55 -4.79 -48.62
CA SER A 3 -10.95 -5.39 -47.41
C SER A 3 -9.48 -4.95 -47.35
N ARG A 4 -9.14 -4.18 -46.34
CA ARG A 4 -7.73 -3.87 -46.02
C ARG A 4 -7.01 -5.18 -45.73
N SER A 5 -5.77 -5.30 -46.17
CA SER A 5 -4.91 -6.42 -45.76
C SER A 5 -4.59 -6.37 -44.26
N ASP A 6 -4.27 -7.53 -43.69
CA ASP A 6 -3.86 -7.58 -42.25
C ASP A 6 -2.67 -6.69 -41.96
N GLU A 7 -1.74 -6.53 -42.89
CA GLU A 7 -0.59 -5.62 -42.81
C GLU A 7 -1.01 -4.14 -42.79
N GLU A 8 -2.00 -3.76 -43.62
CA GLU A 8 -2.55 -2.38 -43.64
C GLU A 8 -3.31 -2.07 -42.35
N ILE A 9 -3.99 -3.05 -41.75
CA ILE A 9 -4.69 -2.93 -40.48
C ILE A 9 -3.67 -2.75 -39.33
N LEU A 10 -2.63 -3.61 -39.30
CA LEU A 10 -1.57 -3.52 -38.28
C LEU A 10 -0.77 -2.22 -38.36
N ALA A 11 -0.51 -1.74 -39.59
CA ALA A 11 0.18 -0.46 -39.79
C ALA A 11 -0.65 0.77 -39.31
N ALA A 12 -1.98 0.63 -39.34
CA ALA A 12 -2.91 1.68 -38.89
C ALA A 12 -3.10 1.73 -37.36
N VAL A 13 -2.74 0.66 -36.62
CA VAL A 13 -2.89 0.57 -35.16
C VAL A 13 -1.62 1.04 -34.47
N SER A 14 -1.74 1.94 -33.50
CA SER A 14 -0.55 2.42 -32.77
C SER A 14 0.14 1.28 -32.01
N PRO A 15 1.49 1.25 -31.95
CA PRO A 15 2.24 0.22 -31.20
C PRO A 15 1.84 0.12 -29.73
N ALA A 16 1.40 1.22 -29.12
CA ALA A 16 0.93 1.25 -27.74
C ALA A 16 -0.36 0.43 -27.56
N VAL A 17 -1.31 0.53 -28.50
CA VAL A 17 -2.55 -0.25 -28.49
C VAL A 17 -2.25 -1.73 -28.66
N VAL A 18 -1.37 -2.09 -29.59
CA VAL A 18 -0.94 -3.49 -29.80
C VAL A 18 -0.33 -4.05 -28.52
N THR A 19 0.58 -3.30 -27.89
CA THR A 19 1.23 -3.72 -26.64
C THR A 19 0.22 -3.88 -25.50
N HIS A 20 -0.78 -3.00 -25.42
CA HIS A 20 -1.84 -3.08 -24.42
C HIS A 20 -2.65 -4.37 -24.58
N TYR A 21 -3.15 -4.64 -25.79
CA TYR A 21 -3.91 -5.88 -26.05
C TYR A 21 -3.09 -7.14 -25.86
N HIS A 22 -1.81 -7.15 -26.23
CA HIS A 22 -0.93 -8.31 -25.95
C HIS A 22 -0.88 -8.64 -24.47
N LYS A 23 -0.77 -7.63 -23.60
CA LYS A 23 -0.77 -7.85 -22.14
C LYS A 23 -2.10 -8.42 -21.65
N ILE A 24 -3.23 -7.85 -22.09
CA ILE A 24 -4.56 -8.32 -21.70
C ILE A 24 -4.78 -9.76 -22.17
N ILE A 25 -4.47 -10.06 -23.44
CA ILE A 25 -4.59 -11.41 -24.01
C ILE A 25 -3.74 -12.41 -23.20
N ALA A 26 -2.48 -12.08 -22.88
CA ALA A 26 -1.64 -12.96 -22.11
C ALA A 26 -2.21 -13.27 -20.71
N ILE A 27 -2.75 -12.27 -20.02
CA ILE A 27 -3.42 -12.44 -18.73
C ILE A 27 -4.68 -13.31 -18.91
N CYS A 28 -5.50 -13.05 -19.92
CA CYS A 28 -6.72 -13.81 -20.17
C CYS A 28 -6.43 -15.27 -20.51
N VAL A 29 -5.46 -15.55 -21.39
CA VAL A 29 -5.05 -16.93 -21.74
C VAL A 29 -4.61 -17.69 -20.49
N LYS A 30 -3.80 -17.08 -19.63
CA LYS A 30 -3.39 -17.64 -18.36
C LYS A 30 -4.58 -18.08 -17.51
N HIS A 31 -5.56 -17.19 -17.29
CA HIS A 31 -6.72 -17.46 -16.44
C HIS A 31 -7.73 -18.41 -17.09
N ILE A 32 -7.92 -18.35 -18.42
CA ILE A 32 -8.75 -19.30 -19.16
C ILE A 32 -8.24 -20.72 -18.94
N ARG A 33 -6.92 -20.92 -19.02
CA ARG A 33 -6.30 -22.24 -18.88
C ARG A 33 -6.32 -22.72 -17.43
N SER A 34 -5.91 -21.89 -16.50
CA SER A 34 -5.87 -22.27 -15.07
C SER A 34 -7.25 -22.58 -14.49
N SER A 35 -8.29 -21.84 -14.92
CA SER A 35 -9.68 -22.02 -14.47
C SER A 35 -10.50 -22.87 -15.41
N ARG A 36 -9.94 -23.32 -16.54
CA ARG A 36 -10.62 -24.13 -17.57
C ARG A 36 -11.93 -23.49 -18.04
N LEU A 37 -11.91 -22.17 -18.30
CA LEU A 37 -13.07 -21.41 -18.70
C LEU A 37 -13.44 -21.73 -20.16
N SER A 38 -14.66 -22.18 -20.37
CA SER A 38 -15.17 -22.43 -21.72
C SER A 38 -15.54 -21.12 -22.43
N ARG A 39 -15.54 -21.14 -23.77
CA ARG A 39 -16.00 -20.01 -24.59
C ARG A 39 -17.41 -19.55 -24.20
N SER A 40 -18.32 -20.49 -23.91
CA SER A 40 -19.71 -20.19 -23.55
C SER A 40 -19.79 -19.41 -22.21
N ILE A 41 -18.95 -19.74 -21.23
CA ILE A 41 -18.87 -19.01 -19.97
C ILE A 41 -18.36 -17.59 -20.23
N LEU A 42 -17.30 -17.43 -21.03
CA LEU A 42 -16.74 -16.13 -21.36
C LEU A 42 -17.71 -15.25 -22.16
N GLN A 43 -18.46 -15.83 -23.12
CA GLN A 43 -19.48 -15.10 -23.88
C GLN A 43 -20.60 -14.60 -22.95
N LYS A 44 -21.05 -15.43 -21.99
CA LYS A 44 -22.04 -15.02 -21.00
C LYS A 44 -21.54 -13.85 -20.14
N LYS A 45 -20.29 -13.91 -19.67
CA LYS A 45 -19.68 -12.80 -18.93
C LYS A 45 -19.50 -11.54 -19.77
N ALA A 46 -19.23 -11.67 -21.09
CA ALA A 46 -19.13 -10.54 -22.00
C ALA A 46 -20.45 -9.78 -22.14
N ASP A 47 -21.59 -10.44 -21.93
CA ASP A 47 -22.92 -9.81 -21.97
C ASP A 47 -23.19 -8.91 -20.76
N ASP A 48 -22.42 -9.07 -19.69
CA ASP A 48 -22.52 -8.27 -18.46
C ASP A 48 -21.60 -7.03 -18.48
N LEU A 49 -20.67 -6.92 -19.47
CA LEU A 49 -19.75 -5.80 -19.59
C LEU A 49 -20.43 -4.59 -20.29
N HIS A 50 -19.88 -3.40 -20.08
CA HIS A 50 -20.40 -2.16 -20.65
C HIS A 50 -20.32 -2.18 -22.20
N ASP A 51 -19.15 -2.49 -22.77
CA ASP A 51 -18.97 -2.64 -24.22
C ASP A 51 -19.07 -4.14 -24.62
N LYS A 52 -20.31 -4.62 -24.71
CA LYS A 52 -20.62 -6.02 -25.05
C LYS A 52 -20.08 -6.44 -26.42
N VAL A 53 -20.08 -5.52 -27.39
CA VAL A 53 -19.61 -5.82 -28.76
C VAL A 53 -18.11 -6.06 -28.77
N ARG A 54 -17.35 -5.14 -28.19
CA ARG A 54 -15.89 -5.28 -28.00
C ARG A 54 -15.56 -6.55 -27.21
N ALA A 55 -16.28 -6.80 -26.11
CA ALA A 55 -16.05 -7.96 -25.26
C ALA A 55 -16.29 -9.30 -25.97
N ARG A 56 -17.37 -9.42 -26.73
CA ARG A 56 -17.68 -10.65 -27.51
C ARG A 56 -16.61 -10.93 -28.57
N HIS A 57 -16.20 -9.92 -29.33
CA HIS A 57 -15.11 -10.09 -30.33
C HIS A 57 -13.78 -10.44 -29.62
N PHE A 58 -13.52 -9.83 -28.50
CA PHE A 58 -12.32 -10.14 -27.71
C PHE A 58 -12.33 -11.59 -27.20
N VAL A 59 -13.49 -12.12 -26.74
CA VAL A 59 -13.62 -13.53 -26.35
C VAL A 59 -13.25 -14.46 -27.49
N ASP A 60 -13.68 -14.17 -28.71
CA ASP A 60 -13.36 -15.01 -29.89
C ASP A 60 -11.85 -15.02 -30.16
N VAL A 61 -11.19 -13.86 -30.07
CA VAL A 61 -9.75 -13.73 -30.25
C VAL A 61 -8.99 -14.47 -29.14
N VAL A 62 -9.31 -14.20 -27.89
CA VAL A 62 -8.55 -14.77 -26.76
C VAL A 62 -8.74 -16.28 -26.64
N HIS A 63 -9.94 -16.78 -26.94
CA HIS A 63 -10.20 -18.22 -26.95
C HIS A 63 -9.38 -18.91 -28.03
N ARG A 64 -9.35 -18.33 -29.25
CA ARG A 64 -8.53 -18.85 -30.35
C ARG A 64 -7.03 -18.87 -29.98
N VAL A 65 -6.53 -17.82 -29.38
CA VAL A 65 -5.13 -17.76 -28.88
C VAL A 65 -4.88 -18.84 -27.82
N ALA A 66 -5.81 -19.04 -26.89
CA ALA A 66 -5.69 -20.07 -25.84
C ALA A 66 -5.65 -21.49 -26.44
N GLU A 67 -6.49 -21.76 -27.44
CA GLU A 67 -6.49 -23.05 -28.18
C GLU A 67 -5.17 -23.30 -28.93
N LEU A 68 -4.66 -22.28 -29.63
CA LEU A 68 -3.39 -22.38 -30.35
C LEU A 68 -2.21 -22.59 -29.39
N TYR A 69 -2.22 -21.88 -28.28
CA TYR A 69 -1.20 -22.03 -27.25
C TYR A 69 -1.24 -23.44 -26.61
N SER A 70 -2.45 -23.96 -26.30
CA SER A 70 -2.62 -25.33 -25.76
C SER A 70 -2.09 -26.39 -26.72
N ARG A 71 -2.47 -26.30 -28.01
CA ARG A 71 -1.96 -27.20 -29.03
C ARG A 71 -0.44 -27.20 -29.14
N LYS A 72 0.17 -26.00 -29.08
CA LYS A 72 1.63 -25.87 -29.16
C LYS A 72 2.34 -26.49 -27.95
N LEU A 73 1.73 -26.44 -26.77
CA LEU A 73 2.24 -27.14 -25.58
C LEU A 73 2.15 -28.66 -25.73
N GLU A 74 1.00 -29.17 -26.21
CA GLU A 74 0.80 -30.59 -26.47
C GLU A 74 1.79 -31.13 -27.51
N GLU A 75 1.96 -30.43 -28.65
CA GLU A 75 2.94 -30.78 -29.70
C GLU A 75 4.39 -30.79 -29.17
N SER A 76 4.70 -30.00 -28.11
CA SER A 76 6.02 -29.90 -27.50
C SER A 76 6.20 -30.82 -26.29
N ASP A 77 5.19 -31.60 -25.93
CA ASP A 77 5.12 -32.39 -24.70
C ASP A 77 5.46 -31.54 -23.44
N ARG A 78 4.84 -30.35 -23.36
CA ARG A 78 5.08 -29.38 -22.28
C ARG A 78 3.79 -29.01 -21.57
N ILE A 79 3.91 -28.67 -20.29
CA ILE A 79 2.87 -28.09 -19.46
C ILE A 79 3.35 -26.75 -18.91
N ASP A 80 2.48 -25.78 -18.76
CA ASP A 80 2.78 -24.54 -18.06
C ASP A 80 2.27 -24.57 -16.61
N PHE A 81 2.81 -23.68 -15.79
CA PHE A 81 2.43 -23.59 -14.38
C PHE A 81 0.96 -23.23 -14.15
N ASP A 82 0.35 -22.53 -15.10
CA ASP A 82 -1.02 -22.06 -14.98
C ASP A 82 -2.03 -23.19 -15.20
N SER A 83 -1.77 -24.10 -16.16
CA SER A 83 -2.63 -25.26 -16.42
C SER A 83 -2.45 -26.40 -15.39
N MET A 84 -1.27 -26.49 -14.74
CA MET A 84 -1.01 -27.54 -13.73
C MET A 84 -2.12 -27.65 -12.68
N ILE A 85 -2.64 -26.52 -12.21
CA ILE A 85 -3.70 -26.53 -11.18
C ILE A 85 -5.01 -27.06 -11.77
N GLY A 86 -5.39 -26.63 -12.98
CA GLY A 86 -6.58 -27.11 -13.68
C GLY A 86 -6.52 -28.61 -13.95
N ASP A 87 -5.36 -29.11 -14.38
CA ASP A 87 -5.14 -30.53 -14.66
C ASP A 87 -5.15 -31.36 -13.37
N ALA A 88 -4.57 -30.82 -12.29
CA ALA A 88 -4.66 -31.45 -10.96
C ALA A 88 -6.11 -31.57 -10.47
N VAL A 89 -6.93 -30.54 -10.66
CA VAL A 89 -8.37 -30.59 -10.37
C VAL A 89 -9.01 -31.75 -11.12
N GLN A 90 -8.78 -31.87 -12.43
CA GLN A 90 -9.34 -32.93 -13.25
C GLN A 90 -8.88 -34.32 -12.79
N MET A 91 -7.59 -34.49 -12.45
CA MET A 91 -7.08 -35.78 -11.95
C MET A 91 -7.78 -36.22 -10.66
N VAL A 92 -8.04 -35.26 -9.77
CA VAL A 92 -8.73 -35.50 -8.52
C VAL A 92 -10.21 -35.84 -8.76
N GLU A 93 -10.91 -35.05 -9.59
CA GLU A 93 -12.34 -35.21 -9.87
C GLU A 93 -12.65 -36.50 -10.64
N THR A 94 -11.76 -36.91 -11.54
CA THR A 94 -11.92 -38.16 -12.34
C THR A 94 -11.42 -39.40 -11.61
N GLY A 95 -10.95 -39.29 -10.35
CA GLY A 95 -10.43 -40.42 -9.56
C GLY A 95 -9.07 -40.94 -10.03
N ARG A 96 -8.41 -40.28 -10.98
CA ARG A 96 -7.03 -40.62 -11.42
C ARG A 96 -5.99 -40.35 -10.37
N TYR A 97 -6.29 -39.50 -9.39
CA TYR A 97 -5.50 -39.27 -8.20
C TYR A 97 -6.39 -39.34 -6.97
N THR A 98 -5.97 -40.15 -6.00
CA THR A 98 -6.59 -40.19 -4.68
C THR A 98 -5.62 -39.67 -3.63
N SER A 99 -6.04 -38.64 -2.92
CA SER A 99 -5.21 -38.02 -1.87
C SER A 99 -5.04 -38.97 -0.69
N PRO A 100 -3.82 -39.25 -0.22
CA PRO A 100 -3.58 -39.97 1.01
C PRO A 100 -3.82 -39.13 2.27
N PHE A 101 -4.07 -37.81 2.11
CA PHE A 101 -4.18 -36.86 3.21
C PHE A 101 -5.64 -36.58 3.55
N SER A 102 -5.97 -36.66 4.83
CA SER A 102 -7.29 -36.32 5.37
C SER A 102 -7.39 -34.90 5.91
N LEU A 103 -6.25 -34.18 6.00
CA LEU A 103 -6.19 -32.77 6.44
C LEU A 103 -5.42 -31.94 5.43
N ILE A 104 -6.05 -30.86 4.97
CA ILE A 104 -5.48 -29.89 4.04
C ILE A 104 -5.25 -28.60 4.81
N LEU A 105 -3.98 -28.17 4.90
CA LEU A 105 -3.59 -26.93 5.56
C LEU A 105 -3.28 -25.87 4.49
N VAL A 106 -3.88 -24.68 4.62
CA VAL A 106 -3.68 -23.58 3.68
C VAL A 106 -3.33 -22.32 4.43
N ASP A 107 -2.15 -21.77 4.16
CA ASP A 107 -1.71 -20.49 4.69
C ASP A 107 -1.95 -19.37 3.67
N GLU A 108 -1.99 -18.10 4.14
CA GLU A 108 -2.27 -16.91 3.32
C GLU A 108 -3.55 -17.06 2.47
N PHE A 109 -4.60 -17.66 3.06
CA PHE A 109 -5.81 -18.05 2.35
C PHE A 109 -6.56 -16.88 1.69
N GLN A 110 -6.38 -15.65 2.15
CA GLN A 110 -6.94 -14.45 1.52
C GLN A 110 -6.41 -14.19 0.10
N ASP A 111 -5.33 -14.87 -0.30
CA ASP A 111 -4.75 -14.78 -1.65
C ASP A 111 -5.15 -15.96 -2.54
N ILE A 112 -6.13 -16.74 -2.11
CA ILE A 112 -6.59 -17.90 -2.86
C ILE A 112 -7.23 -17.48 -4.20
N SER A 113 -6.82 -18.12 -5.28
CA SER A 113 -7.47 -17.95 -6.59
C SER A 113 -8.54 -19.01 -6.81
N VAL A 114 -9.48 -18.71 -7.72
CA VAL A 114 -10.58 -19.64 -8.06
C VAL A 114 -10.09 -21.05 -8.43
N PRO A 115 -9.03 -21.24 -9.26
CA PRO A 115 -8.53 -22.58 -9.59
C PRO A 115 -7.95 -23.31 -8.37
N ARG A 116 -7.21 -22.57 -7.49
CA ARG A 116 -6.66 -23.19 -6.26
C ARG A 116 -7.76 -23.60 -5.30
N ALA A 117 -8.78 -22.78 -5.14
CA ALA A 117 -9.95 -23.14 -4.34
C ALA A 117 -10.69 -24.36 -4.92
N ALA A 118 -10.78 -24.47 -6.25
CA ALA A 118 -11.36 -25.65 -6.90
C ALA A 118 -10.57 -26.92 -6.57
N LEU A 119 -9.23 -26.86 -6.59
CA LEU A 119 -8.39 -28.01 -6.18
C LEU A 119 -8.63 -28.41 -4.73
N ILE A 120 -8.69 -27.45 -3.81
CA ILE A 120 -8.95 -27.74 -2.39
C ILE A 120 -10.34 -28.37 -2.22
N ARG A 121 -11.37 -27.84 -2.93
CA ARG A 121 -12.72 -28.43 -2.92
C ARG A 121 -12.73 -29.86 -3.45
N ALA A 122 -12.07 -30.12 -4.58
CA ALA A 122 -11.98 -31.44 -5.17
C ALA A 122 -11.33 -32.44 -4.20
N LEU A 123 -10.20 -32.08 -3.59
CA LEU A 123 -9.52 -32.90 -2.57
C LEU A 123 -10.39 -33.13 -1.32
N LYS A 124 -11.08 -32.08 -0.85
CA LYS A 124 -11.97 -32.19 0.31
C LYS A 124 -13.12 -33.19 0.05
N HIS A 125 -13.68 -33.18 -1.15
CA HIS A 125 -14.82 -34.02 -1.50
C HIS A 125 -14.47 -35.47 -1.82
N GLN A 126 -13.19 -35.83 -1.94
CA GLN A 126 -12.80 -37.23 -2.19
C GLN A 126 -13.18 -38.17 -1.03
N GLN A 127 -13.18 -37.67 0.20
CA GLN A 127 -13.55 -38.45 1.38
C GLN A 127 -14.40 -37.60 2.34
N PRO A 128 -15.44 -38.18 2.97
CA PRO A 128 -16.35 -37.43 3.85
C PRO A 128 -15.66 -36.81 5.07
N PHE A 129 -14.55 -37.43 5.52
CA PHE A 129 -13.81 -37.01 6.72
C PHE A 129 -12.68 -36.02 6.41
N ASN A 130 -12.40 -35.71 5.14
CA ASN A 130 -11.38 -34.75 4.77
C ASN A 130 -11.74 -33.36 5.30
N LYS A 131 -10.76 -32.72 5.93
CA LYS A 131 -10.90 -31.39 6.54
C LYS A 131 -9.98 -30.39 5.89
N VAL A 132 -10.43 -29.12 5.85
CA VAL A 132 -9.62 -27.99 5.44
C VAL A 132 -9.41 -27.09 6.65
N PHE A 133 -8.17 -26.72 6.90
CA PHE A 133 -7.78 -25.73 7.88
C PHE A 133 -7.07 -24.59 7.15
N ALA A 134 -7.70 -23.42 7.10
CA ALA A 134 -7.22 -22.27 6.38
C ALA A 134 -6.92 -21.12 7.33
N VAL A 135 -5.79 -20.45 7.13
CA VAL A 135 -5.37 -19.27 7.89
C VAL A 135 -5.14 -18.12 6.92
N GLY A 136 -5.60 -16.92 7.27
CA GLY A 136 -5.44 -15.75 6.42
C GLY A 136 -5.87 -14.46 7.10
N ASP A 137 -5.63 -13.35 6.44
CA ASP A 137 -5.97 -12.00 6.87
C ASP A 137 -6.59 -11.22 5.71
N ASP A 138 -7.92 -11.03 5.72
CA ASP A 138 -8.66 -10.30 4.68
C ASP A 138 -8.15 -8.87 4.47
N TRP A 139 -7.59 -8.23 5.51
CA TRP A 139 -6.97 -6.90 5.40
C TRP A 139 -5.69 -6.89 4.57
N GLN A 140 -5.12 -8.07 4.27
CA GLN A 140 -3.92 -8.25 3.45
C GLN A 140 -4.19 -8.87 2.07
N SER A 141 -5.46 -8.94 1.63
CA SER A 141 -5.81 -9.39 0.28
C SER A 141 -5.54 -8.30 -0.75
N ILE A 142 -4.44 -8.43 -1.50
CA ILE A 142 -3.91 -7.43 -2.43
C ILE A 142 -3.52 -7.99 -3.80
N TYR A 143 -4.03 -9.16 -4.16
CA TYR A 143 -3.64 -9.88 -5.39
C TYR A 143 -4.82 -10.23 -6.30
N ARG A 144 -5.89 -9.38 -6.31
CA ARG A 144 -7.03 -9.57 -7.23
C ARG A 144 -6.57 -9.66 -8.69
N PHE A 145 -5.63 -8.82 -9.10
CA PHE A 145 -5.08 -8.80 -10.46
C PHE A 145 -4.39 -10.11 -10.87
N THR A 146 -4.04 -10.98 -9.93
CA THR A 146 -3.52 -12.32 -10.19
C THR A 146 -4.62 -13.40 -10.13
N GLY A 147 -5.89 -12.99 -9.97
CA GLY A 147 -7.05 -13.88 -9.89
C GLY A 147 -7.39 -14.34 -8.48
N SER A 148 -6.82 -13.72 -7.44
CA SER A 148 -7.25 -13.97 -6.06
C SER A 148 -8.65 -13.40 -5.83
N ASP A 149 -9.50 -14.16 -5.15
CA ASP A 149 -10.88 -13.80 -4.87
C ASP A 149 -11.12 -13.81 -3.35
N ILE A 150 -11.24 -12.61 -2.79
CA ILE A 150 -11.47 -12.42 -1.36
C ILE A 150 -12.79 -13.04 -0.89
N THR A 151 -13.79 -13.18 -1.77
CA THR A 151 -15.08 -13.76 -1.42
C THR A 151 -14.96 -15.22 -1.01
N ILE A 152 -13.98 -15.94 -1.56
CA ILE A 152 -13.70 -17.33 -1.16
C ILE A 152 -13.25 -17.41 0.31
N PHE A 153 -12.55 -16.38 0.79
CA PHE A 153 -12.13 -16.27 2.19
C PHE A 153 -13.28 -15.83 3.10
N THR A 154 -14.02 -14.77 2.71
CA THR A 154 -15.10 -14.21 3.53
C THR A 154 -16.30 -15.15 3.60
N ASP A 155 -16.61 -15.85 2.52
CA ASP A 155 -17.72 -16.80 2.40
C ASP A 155 -17.24 -18.26 2.49
N PHE A 156 -16.36 -18.54 3.46
CA PHE A 156 -15.70 -19.83 3.59
C PHE A 156 -16.70 -21.00 3.68
N GLU A 157 -17.79 -20.85 4.44
CA GLU A 157 -18.80 -21.89 4.59
C GLU A 157 -19.53 -22.22 3.30
N ALA A 158 -19.82 -21.22 2.48
CA ALA A 158 -20.43 -21.41 1.16
C ALA A 158 -19.49 -22.19 0.21
N ASN A 159 -18.18 -22.06 0.39
CA ASN A 159 -17.18 -22.71 -0.45
C ASN A 159 -16.75 -24.10 0.04
N PHE A 160 -16.72 -24.31 1.36
CA PHE A 160 -16.13 -25.53 1.96
C PHE A 160 -17.06 -26.24 2.95
N GLY A 161 -18.30 -25.75 3.14
CA GLY A 161 -19.27 -26.31 4.08
C GLY A 161 -19.09 -25.82 5.51
N PRO A 162 -19.89 -26.33 6.47
CA PRO A 162 -19.90 -25.90 7.86
C PRO A 162 -18.52 -25.85 8.46
N SER A 163 -18.19 -24.74 9.14
CA SER A 163 -16.86 -24.48 9.65
C SER A 163 -16.88 -23.83 11.03
N TRP A 164 -15.77 -24.04 11.76
CA TRP A 164 -15.43 -23.24 12.94
C TRP A 164 -14.50 -22.12 12.55
N GLN A 165 -14.75 -20.91 13.04
CA GLN A 165 -13.93 -19.74 12.78
C GLN A 165 -13.32 -19.20 14.07
N GLY A 166 -12.00 -19.13 14.13
CA GLY A 166 -11.24 -18.50 15.20
C GLY A 166 -10.57 -17.21 14.75
N ARG A 167 -10.28 -16.32 15.70
CA ARG A 167 -9.60 -15.04 15.41
C ARG A 167 -8.29 -14.95 16.17
N LEU A 168 -7.19 -14.74 15.44
CA LEU A 168 -5.90 -14.41 16.02
C LEU A 168 -5.83 -12.89 16.20
N GLN A 169 -5.88 -12.42 17.45
CA GLN A 169 -5.98 -10.98 17.77
C GLN A 169 -4.62 -10.35 18.11
N ARG A 170 -3.58 -11.16 18.38
CA ARG A 170 -2.28 -10.63 18.81
C ARG A 170 -1.31 -10.45 17.65
N THR A 171 -0.73 -9.26 17.56
CA THR A 171 0.39 -8.98 16.64
C THR A 171 1.69 -8.77 17.40
N TYR A 172 2.80 -9.18 16.80
CA TYR A 172 4.17 -9.00 17.31
C TYR A 172 4.99 -8.02 16.48
N ARG A 173 4.41 -7.53 15.38
CA ARG A 173 5.13 -6.74 14.37
C ARG A 173 5.16 -5.27 14.72
N CYS A 174 4.07 -4.56 14.64
CA CYS A 174 4.01 -3.10 14.83
C CYS A 174 3.66 -2.71 16.26
N ASN A 175 4.00 -1.49 16.68
CA ASN A 175 3.59 -0.95 17.97
C ASN A 175 2.07 -0.74 18.04
N GLN A 176 1.49 -0.70 19.26
CA GLN A 176 0.04 -0.67 19.45
C GLN A 176 -0.62 0.51 18.74
N LEU A 177 -0.07 1.72 18.84
CA LEU A 177 -0.71 2.90 18.27
C LEU A 177 -0.73 2.86 16.72
N LEU A 178 0.32 2.32 16.11
CA LEU A 178 0.35 2.08 14.66
C LEU A 178 -0.67 1.00 14.27
N ALA A 179 -0.78 -0.07 15.05
CA ALA A 179 -1.76 -1.14 14.82
C ALA A 179 -3.19 -0.62 14.89
N ASP A 180 -3.55 0.16 15.90
CA ASP A 180 -4.88 0.73 16.10
C ASP A 180 -5.25 1.69 14.96
N THR A 181 -4.31 2.56 14.58
CA THR A 181 -4.52 3.53 13.50
C THR A 181 -4.70 2.84 12.15
N ALA A 182 -3.85 1.86 11.85
CA ALA A 182 -3.94 1.09 10.60
C ALA A 182 -5.23 0.23 10.55
N ALA A 183 -5.63 -0.38 11.68
CA ALA A 183 -6.87 -1.13 11.80
C ALA A 183 -8.10 -0.23 11.57
N SER A 184 -8.16 0.91 12.23
CA SER A 184 -9.25 1.88 12.05
C SER A 184 -9.31 2.40 10.62
N PHE A 185 -8.16 2.59 9.97
CA PHE A 185 -8.08 3.01 8.58
C PHE A 185 -8.64 1.95 7.62
N VAL A 186 -8.20 0.68 7.73
CA VAL A 186 -8.63 -0.37 6.79
C VAL A 186 -10.09 -0.73 6.97
N GLN A 187 -10.61 -0.71 8.18
CA GLN A 187 -12.02 -1.01 8.53
C GLN A 187 -13.02 0.06 8.08
N ARG A 188 -12.59 1.18 7.50
CA ARG A 188 -13.50 2.10 6.80
C ARG A 188 -14.21 1.43 5.61
N ASN A 189 -13.64 0.38 5.03
CA ASN A 189 -14.36 -0.49 4.12
C ASN A 189 -15.27 -1.44 4.94
N PRO A 190 -16.60 -1.31 4.85
CA PRO A 190 -17.54 -2.09 5.67
C PRO A 190 -17.55 -3.59 5.33
N LYS A 191 -17.00 -3.98 4.17
CA LYS A 191 -16.88 -5.40 3.77
C LYS A 191 -15.70 -6.10 4.44
N GLN A 192 -14.79 -5.37 5.11
CA GLN A 192 -13.69 -6.00 5.86
C GLN A 192 -14.17 -6.60 7.17
N LEU A 193 -13.64 -7.76 7.51
CA LEU A 193 -13.95 -8.42 8.78
C LEU A 193 -13.53 -7.52 9.95
N THR A 194 -14.48 -7.24 10.84
CA THR A 194 -14.21 -6.46 12.06
C THR A 194 -13.39 -7.28 13.03
N LYS A 195 -12.21 -6.80 13.38
CA LYS A 195 -11.32 -7.45 14.35
C LYS A 195 -10.54 -6.40 15.15
N SER A 196 -10.24 -6.71 16.40
CA SER A 196 -9.32 -5.94 17.22
C SER A 196 -7.92 -6.54 17.13
N VAL A 197 -6.90 -5.68 17.13
CA VAL A 197 -5.50 -6.12 17.05
C VAL A 197 -4.79 -5.63 18.32
N ILE A 198 -4.28 -6.57 19.11
CA ILE A 198 -3.53 -6.29 20.34
C ILE A 198 -2.05 -6.49 20.04
N SER A 199 -1.25 -5.45 20.17
CA SER A 199 0.20 -5.58 19.97
C SER A 199 0.90 -6.07 21.24
N SER A 200 1.93 -6.90 21.06
CA SER A 200 2.89 -7.22 22.12
C SER A 200 3.88 -6.07 22.40
N ARG A 201 3.91 -5.06 21.51
CA ARG A 201 4.80 -3.90 21.63
C ARG A 201 4.02 -2.70 22.16
N PRO A 202 4.60 -1.88 23.08
CA PRO A 202 3.92 -0.72 23.62
C PRO A 202 3.61 0.32 22.53
N ALA A 203 2.65 1.19 22.82
CA ALA A 203 2.31 2.31 21.94
C ALA A 203 3.51 3.28 21.82
N ILE A 204 3.82 3.68 20.59
CA ILE A 204 4.81 4.71 20.30
C ILE A 204 4.08 5.92 19.72
N PRO A 205 3.95 7.03 20.47
CA PRO A 205 3.32 8.24 19.97
C PRO A 205 4.04 8.76 18.71
N GLN A 206 3.27 9.36 17.81
CA GLN A 206 3.81 9.96 16.57
C GLN A 206 4.66 8.96 15.75
N SER A 207 4.28 7.69 15.75
CA SER A 207 4.95 6.65 14.97
C SER A 207 4.70 6.77 13.45
N ILE A 208 3.69 7.53 13.02
CA ILE A 208 3.42 7.86 11.61
C ILE A 208 3.87 9.29 11.35
N ARG A 209 4.92 9.46 10.57
CA ARG A 209 5.54 10.76 10.28
C ARG A 209 5.28 11.15 8.83
N VAL A 210 4.46 12.17 8.64
CA VAL A 210 4.16 12.73 7.32
C VAL A 210 5.20 13.78 6.98
N VAL A 211 5.89 13.59 5.87
CA VAL A 211 6.99 14.43 5.40
C VAL A 211 6.60 15.07 4.06
N PRO A 212 6.12 16.33 4.06
CA PRO A 212 5.86 17.07 2.84
C PRO A 212 7.14 17.28 2.04
N VAL A 213 7.09 16.95 0.75
CA VAL A 213 8.20 17.11 -0.19
C VAL A 213 7.76 18.08 -1.29
N ARG A 214 8.56 19.10 -1.51
CA ARG A 214 8.37 20.00 -2.66
C ARG A 214 8.86 19.28 -3.91
N VAL A 215 7.95 19.07 -4.85
CA VAL A 215 8.18 18.34 -6.08
C VAL A 215 8.06 19.28 -7.27
N GLU A 216 9.12 19.41 -8.05
CA GLU A 216 9.11 20.09 -9.32
C GLU A 216 8.64 19.14 -10.43
N LYS A 217 7.98 19.67 -11.44
CA LYS A 217 7.48 18.89 -12.58
C LYS A 217 8.62 18.07 -13.22
N TYR A 218 8.40 16.78 -13.42
CA TYR A 218 9.36 15.80 -13.97
C TYR A 218 10.60 15.51 -13.10
N LYS A 219 10.61 15.92 -11.82
CA LYS A 219 11.69 15.63 -10.87
C LYS A 219 11.19 14.91 -9.62
N GLU A 220 10.05 14.24 -9.73
CA GLU A 220 9.39 13.57 -8.60
C GLU A 220 10.33 12.56 -7.93
N THR A 221 10.92 11.66 -8.71
CA THR A 221 11.80 10.61 -8.19
C THR A 221 13.02 11.18 -7.47
N GLU A 222 13.64 12.24 -8.01
CA GLU A 222 14.79 12.91 -7.41
C GLU A 222 14.42 13.61 -6.10
N ALA A 223 13.27 14.29 -6.05
CA ALA A 223 12.79 14.97 -4.85
C ALA A 223 12.54 13.97 -3.70
N TYR A 224 11.85 12.87 -3.98
CA TYR A 224 11.60 11.82 -2.99
C TYR A 224 12.88 11.11 -2.57
N ARG A 225 13.81 10.84 -3.52
CA ARG A 225 15.14 10.32 -3.21
C ARG A 225 15.89 11.22 -2.24
N GLY A 226 15.91 12.54 -2.51
CA GLY A 226 16.57 13.51 -1.64
C GLY A 226 15.98 13.56 -0.23
N ALA A 227 14.65 13.51 -0.09
CA ALA A 227 13.98 13.46 1.20
C ALA A 227 14.26 12.15 1.94
N ALA A 228 14.17 11.00 1.25
CA ALA A 228 14.49 9.69 1.83
C ALA A 228 15.93 9.63 2.32
N MET A 229 16.90 10.12 1.55
CA MET A 229 18.31 10.17 1.93
C MET A 229 18.55 11.00 3.21
N ARG A 230 17.86 12.13 3.40
CA ARG A 230 17.96 12.92 4.64
C ARG A 230 17.43 12.14 5.84
N ILE A 231 16.29 11.46 5.68
CA ILE A 231 15.74 10.60 6.75
C ILE A 231 16.70 9.47 7.09
N LEU A 232 17.24 8.77 6.10
CA LEU A 232 18.19 7.67 6.30
C LEU A 232 19.45 8.13 7.03
N LYS A 233 20.06 9.25 6.61
CA LYS A 233 21.22 9.83 7.28
C LYS A 233 20.91 10.19 8.73
N ARG A 234 19.73 10.76 9.01
CA ARG A 234 19.28 11.05 10.37
C ARG A 234 19.14 9.80 11.22
N LEU A 235 18.53 8.73 10.68
CA LEU A 235 18.41 7.45 11.37
C LEU A 235 19.77 6.82 11.66
N ASP A 236 20.66 6.80 10.66
CA ASP A 236 22.00 6.26 10.82
C ASP A 236 22.83 7.02 11.88
N HIS A 237 22.79 8.36 11.82
CA HIS A 237 23.48 9.22 12.79
C HIS A 237 22.94 9.02 14.22
N HIS A 238 21.61 8.99 14.38
CA HIS A 238 20.99 8.79 15.71
C HIS A 238 21.39 7.45 16.33
N LEU A 239 21.53 6.41 15.52
CA LEU A 239 22.00 5.10 15.97
C LEU A 239 23.50 5.08 16.23
N GLY A 240 24.28 5.82 15.45
CA GLY A 240 25.70 5.98 15.69
C GLY A 240 25.99 6.56 17.08
N THR A 241 25.15 7.48 17.56
CA THR A 241 25.24 8.05 18.93
C THR A 241 24.85 7.06 20.03
N GLN A 242 24.14 5.98 19.71
CA GLN A 242 23.71 4.92 20.64
C GLN A 242 24.40 3.58 20.38
N ALA A 243 25.45 3.57 19.53
CA ALA A 243 26.06 2.34 19.02
C ALA A 243 26.56 1.39 20.11
N ASP A 244 27.08 1.92 21.22
CA ASP A 244 27.61 1.10 22.31
C ASP A 244 26.50 0.41 23.11
N GLU A 245 25.37 1.08 23.35
CA GLU A 245 24.20 0.49 23.99
C GLU A 245 23.57 -0.63 23.12
N TRP A 246 23.56 -0.43 21.80
CA TRP A 246 23.02 -1.41 20.85
C TRP A 246 23.89 -2.65 20.70
N LYS A 247 25.22 -2.48 20.65
CA LYS A 247 26.19 -3.58 20.63
C LYS A 247 26.12 -4.41 21.92
N THR A 248 26.02 -3.73 23.06
CA THR A 248 25.91 -4.38 24.37
C THR A 248 24.62 -5.19 24.49
N ALA A 249 23.54 -4.75 23.83
CA ALA A 249 22.27 -5.46 23.78
C ALA A 249 22.25 -6.61 22.75
N GLY A 250 23.34 -6.90 22.05
CA GLY A 250 23.42 -7.96 21.00
C GLY A 250 22.51 -7.69 19.79
N ARG A 251 22.10 -6.43 19.57
CA ARG A 251 21.21 -6.06 18.47
C ARG A 251 22.01 -5.74 17.21
N GLY A 252 21.57 -6.30 16.08
CA GLY A 252 22.13 -5.99 14.76
C GLY A 252 21.75 -4.58 14.27
N LYS A 253 22.13 -4.25 13.04
CA LYS A 253 21.73 -3.00 12.38
C LYS A 253 20.21 -2.87 12.35
N LEU A 254 19.69 -1.64 12.58
CA LEU A 254 18.28 -1.37 12.34
C LEU A 254 17.95 -1.56 10.86
N THR A 255 16.77 -2.07 10.62
CA THR A 255 16.27 -2.34 9.25
C THR A 255 15.34 -1.22 8.80
N VAL A 256 15.51 -0.77 7.56
CA VAL A 256 14.67 0.25 6.93
C VAL A 256 14.22 -0.25 5.56
N LEU A 257 12.90 -0.32 5.35
CA LEU A 257 12.33 -0.60 4.03
C LEU A 257 11.90 0.71 3.36
N ILE A 258 12.37 0.93 2.14
CA ILE A 258 11.87 2.01 1.28
C ILE A 258 10.87 1.39 0.34
N LEU A 259 9.65 1.89 0.37
CA LEU A 259 8.50 1.32 -0.33
C LEU A 259 7.93 2.31 -1.34
N TRP A 260 7.60 1.82 -2.54
CA TRP A 260 6.97 2.60 -3.60
C TRP A 260 5.80 1.84 -4.24
N ARG A 261 4.85 2.56 -4.85
CA ARG A 261 3.67 1.93 -5.46
C ARG A 261 4.00 1.21 -6.75
N TYR A 262 4.79 1.82 -7.63
CA TYR A 262 5.15 1.29 -8.96
C TYR A 262 6.66 1.20 -9.13
N ASN A 263 7.14 0.17 -9.83
CA ASN A 263 8.59 -0.07 -10.02
C ASN A 263 9.31 1.09 -10.71
N MET A 264 8.62 1.87 -11.55
CA MET A 264 9.21 3.05 -12.18
C MET A 264 9.49 4.21 -11.20
N LEU A 265 8.95 4.13 -9.98
CA LEU A 265 9.20 5.09 -8.90
C LEU A 265 10.37 4.66 -8.00
N ASP A 266 11.13 3.60 -8.36
CA ASP A 266 12.33 3.22 -7.63
C ASP A 266 13.40 4.32 -7.74
N PRO A 267 13.71 5.04 -6.64
CA PRO A 267 14.63 6.16 -6.69
C PRO A 267 16.11 5.73 -6.71
N PHE A 268 16.38 4.44 -6.53
CA PHE A 268 17.74 3.89 -6.38
C PHE A 268 18.12 2.91 -7.50
N GLY A 269 17.22 2.66 -8.45
CA GLY A 269 17.49 1.75 -9.57
C GLY A 269 17.88 0.33 -9.12
N GLY A 270 17.24 -0.20 -8.08
CA GLY A 270 17.52 -1.51 -7.51
C GLY A 270 18.74 -1.58 -6.60
N ARG A 271 19.43 -0.45 -6.36
CA ARG A 271 20.66 -0.40 -5.53
C ARG A 271 20.46 0.57 -4.37
N PRO A 272 19.84 0.12 -3.25
CA PRO A 272 19.66 0.98 -2.09
C PRO A 272 21.01 1.42 -1.50
N PRO A 273 21.07 2.61 -0.88
CA PRO A 273 22.30 3.13 -0.28
C PRO A 273 22.75 2.29 0.92
N THR A 274 24.06 2.26 1.16
CA THR A 274 24.66 1.59 2.31
C THR A 274 24.98 2.56 3.43
N PHE A 275 24.84 2.11 4.68
CA PHE A 275 25.09 2.86 5.89
C PHE A 275 25.77 2.00 6.94
N ASP A 276 26.38 2.64 7.94
CA ASP A 276 27.15 1.95 8.97
C ASP A 276 26.25 1.28 10.03
N HIS A 277 25.17 1.91 10.42
CA HIS A 277 24.31 1.48 11.54
C HIS A 277 22.93 0.98 11.10
N ILE A 278 22.50 1.23 9.86
CA ILE A 278 21.23 0.77 9.32
C ILE A 278 21.41 -0.13 8.12
N LYS A 279 20.48 -1.08 7.93
CA LYS A 279 20.35 -1.91 6.73
C LYS A 279 19.14 -1.44 5.93
N VAL A 280 19.36 -0.97 4.69
CA VAL A 280 18.33 -0.43 3.83
C VAL A 280 18.00 -1.43 2.73
N SER A 281 16.71 -1.62 2.46
CA SER A 281 16.19 -2.38 1.31
C SER A 281 15.08 -1.58 0.63
N GLY A 282 14.92 -1.75 -0.68
CA GLY A 282 13.92 -1.04 -1.47
C GLY A 282 13.07 -2.02 -2.30
N LEU A 283 11.75 -1.82 -2.31
CA LEU A 283 10.82 -2.68 -3.04
C LEU A 283 9.43 -2.02 -3.20
N SER A 284 8.59 -2.60 -4.07
CA SER A 284 7.21 -2.12 -4.22
C SER A 284 6.34 -2.52 -3.02
N PHE A 285 5.22 -1.81 -2.81
CA PHE A 285 4.24 -2.11 -1.75
C PHE A 285 3.82 -3.58 -1.78
N HIS A 286 3.48 -4.13 -2.97
CA HIS A 286 3.10 -5.53 -3.11
C HIS A 286 4.19 -6.50 -2.65
N ARG A 287 5.45 -6.24 -3.03
CA ARG A 287 6.56 -7.09 -2.66
C ARG A 287 6.94 -7.01 -1.18
N SER A 288 6.44 -5.99 -0.46
CA SER A 288 6.66 -5.85 0.98
C SER A 288 5.80 -6.78 1.83
N LYS A 289 4.77 -7.42 1.25
CA LYS A 289 3.95 -8.40 1.96
C LYS A 289 4.82 -9.54 2.49
N GLY A 290 4.57 -9.95 3.74
CA GLY A 290 5.39 -10.94 4.43
C GLY A 290 6.69 -10.42 5.06
N LEU A 291 7.19 -9.25 4.65
CA LEU A 291 8.40 -8.64 5.23
C LEU A 291 8.08 -7.74 6.41
N GLU A 292 9.13 -7.41 7.18
CA GLU A 292 9.07 -6.45 8.28
C GLU A 292 10.39 -5.69 8.43
N ALA A 293 10.33 -4.50 9.03
CA ALA A 293 11.50 -3.69 9.35
C ALA A 293 11.24 -2.86 10.61
N ASP A 294 12.30 -2.25 11.15
CA ASP A 294 12.15 -1.29 12.24
C ASP A 294 11.43 -0.02 11.79
N TYR A 295 11.80 0.49 10.62
CA TYR A 295 11.17 1.65 9.98
C TYR A 295 10.81 1.37 8.53
N THR A 296 9.75 2.02 8.06
CA THR A 296 9.43 2.09 6.63
C THR A 296 9.39 3.53 6.15
N ILE A 297 9.79 3.75 4.90
CA ILE A 297 9.69 5.03 4.20
C ILE A 297 8.84 4.79 2.97
N LEU A 298 7.60 5.28 2.96
CA LEU A 298 6.69 5.16 1.83
C LEU A 298 6.85 6.39 0.93
N LEU A 299 7.19 6.18 -0.32
CA LEU A 299 7.42 7.24 -1.28
C LEU A 299 6.12 7.59 -2.02
N ASP A 300 5.95 8.88 -2.31
CA ASP A 300 4.87 9.44 -3.12
C ASP A 300 3.47 9.01 -2.65
N VAL A 301 3.18 9.19 -1.35
CA VAL A 301 1.83 9.01 -0.82
C VAL A 301 0.99 10.25 -1.17
N SER A 302 0.69 10.40 -2.45
CA SER A 302 0.09 11.60 -3.05
C SER A 302 -1.07 11.24 -3.96
N GLU A 303 -1.98 12.20 -4.23
CA GLU A 303 -3.05 12.04 -5.21
C GLU A 303 -2.47 12.02 -6.63
N GLY A 304 -3.03 11.18 -7.50
CA GLY A 304 -2.67 11.07 -8.91
C GLY A 304 -2.92 9.69 -9.47
N ASP A 305 -2.74 9.53 -10.78
CA ASP A 305 -2.97 8.24 -11.45
C ASP A 305 -2.02 7.16 -10.90
N TYR A 306 -0.74 7.51 -10.72
CA TYR A 306 0.27 6.64 -10.11
C TYR A 306 0.43 6.87 -8.60
N GLY A 307 -0.50 7.58 -7.98
CA GLY A 307 -0.47 7.93 -6.56
C GLY A 307 -0.90 6.81 -5.63
N VAL A 308 -1.25 7.19 -4.40
CA VAL A 308 -1.80 6.32 -3.35
C VAL A 308 -3.03 6.99 -2.76
N PRO A 309 -4.27 6.50 -3.05
CA PRO A 309 -4.58 5.36 -3.90
C PRO A 309 -4.30 5.65 -5.39
N SER A 310 -3.95 4.61 -6.13
CA SER A 310 -3.84 4.69 -7.58
C SER A 310 -5.22 4.86 -8.21
N ARG A 311 -5.28 5.71 -9.26
CA ARG A 311 -6.50 5.90 -10.07
C ARG A 311 -6.48 5.11 -11.36
N ILE A 312 -5.41 4.33 -11.59
CA ILE A 312 -5.34 3.47 -12.78
C ILE A 312 -6.32 2.33 -12.58
N GLU A 313 -7.28 2.27 -13.47
CA GLU A 313 -8.25 1.19 -13.54
C GLU A 313 -7.76 0.10 -14.50
N ASP A 314 -8.11 -1.13 -14.18
CA ASP A 314 -7.90 -2.26 -15.09
C ASP A 314 -8.81 -2.13 -16.31
N ASP A 315 -8.37 -2.66 -17.47
CA ASP A 315 -9.26 -2.75 -18.64
C ASP A 315 -10.42 -3.67 -18.31
N GLU A 316 -11.64 -3.23 -18.65
CA GLU A 316 -12.88 -3.97 -18.39
C GLU A 316 -12.85 -5.42 -18.91
N LEU A 317 -12.11 -5.67 -20.00
CA LEU A 317 -11.93 -7.03 -20.56
C LEU A 317 -11.30 -8.02 -19.58
N LEU A 318 -10.54 -7.56 -18.61
CA LEU A 318 -9.98 -8.43 -17.57
C LEU A 318 -11.06 -9.01 -16.66
N ASN A 319 -12.21 -8.34 -16.50
CA ASN A 319 -13.35 -8.84 -15.73
C ASN A 319 -13.95 -10.14 -16.31
N LEU A 320 -13.61 -10.49 -17.54
CA LEU A 320 -13.96 -11.80 -18.11
C LEU A 320 -13.30 -12.96 -17.34
N VAL A 321 -12.14 -12.74 -16.75
CA VAL A 321 -11.28 -13.81 -16.22
C VAL A 321 -10.83 -13.63 -14.77
N ILE A 322 -10.79 -12.39 -14.26
CA ILE A 322 -10.48 -12.11 -12.86
C ILE A 322 -11.75 -11.72 -12.10
N PRO A 323 -11.75 -11.80 -10.76
CA PRO A 323 -12.88 -11.34 -9.94
C PRO A 323 -13.21 -9.87 -10.20
N LEU A 324 -14.47 -9.51 -10.14
CA LEU A 324 -14.92 -8.12 -10.26
C LEU A 324 -14.31 -7.27 -9.14
N PRO A 325 -14.04 -5.98 -9.40
CA PRO A 325 -13.63 -5.05 -8.36
C PRO A 325 -14.72 -4.91 -7.31
N GLU A 326 -14.32 -4.64 -6.08
CA GLU A 326 -15.26 -4.39 -5.00
C GLU A 326 -15.96 -3.03 -5.21
N GLU A 327 -17.23 -2.93 -4.77
CA GLU A 327 -18.02 -1.70 -4.86
C GLU A 327 -17.45 -0.54 -4.03
N PHE A 328 -16.75 -0.85 -2.93
CA PHE A 328 -16.11 0.17 -2.11
C PHE A 328 -14.89 0.74 -2.85
N ALA A 329 -14.94 2.06 -3.08
CA ALA A 329 -13.90 2.75 -3.86
C ALA A 329 -12.50 2.51 -3.28
N TYR A 330 -11.58 2.09 -4.12
CA TYR A 330 -10.19 1.81 -3.76
C TYR A 330 -10.00 0.75 -2.67
N ALA A 331 -10.91 -0.24 -2.56
CA ALA A 331 -10.84 -1.29 -1.53
C ALA A 331 -9.48 -2.00 -1.50
N GLU A 332 -8.98 -2.46 -2.65
CA GLU A 332 -7.69 -3.14 -2.76
C GLU A 332 -6.52 -2.19 -2.46
N GLU A 333 -6.55 -0.95 -2.97
CA GLU A 333 -5.54 0.08 -2.68
C GLU A 333 -5.48 0.43 -1.18
N ARG A 334 -6.63 0.43 -0.50
CA ARG A 334 -6.70 0.62 0.95
C ARG A 334 -6.01 -0.50 1.72
N ARG A 335 -6.25 -1.74 1.33
CA ARG A 335 -5.54 -2.91 1.90
C ARG A 335 -4.05 -2.87 1.58
N LEU A 336 -3.69 -2.48 0.37
CA LEU A 336 -2.28 -2.33 -0.04
C LEU A 336 -1.56 -1.29 0.81
N PHE A 337 -2.20 -0.16 1.08
CA PHE A 337 -1.64 0.87 1.94
C PHE A 337 -1.57 0.41 3.40
N TYR A 338 -2.58 -0.30 3.91
CA TYR A 338 -2.55 -0.97 5.21
C TYR A 338 -1.36 -1.93 5.33
N VAL A 339 -1.13 -2.76 4.30
CA VAL A 339 0.03 -3.67 4.26
C VAL A 339 1.32 -2.87 4.39
N ALA A 340 1.51 -1.81 3.59
CA ALA A 340 2.72 -0.98 3.62
C ALA A 340 2.93 -0.29 4.99
N LEU A 341 1.87 0.24 5.61
CA LEU A 341 1.92 0.85 6.95
C LEU A 341 2.37 -0.14 8.02
N THR A 342 1.83 -1.36 7.98
CA THR A 342 2.07 -2.38 9.01
C THR A 342 3.36 -3.18 8.81
N ARG A 343 4.23 -2.81 7.88
CA ARG A 343 5.57 -3.40 7.74
C ARG A 343 6.56 -2.89 8.78
N ALA A 344 6.27 -1.76 9.44
CA ALA A 344 7.16 -1.15 10.41
C ALA A 344 6.85 -1.60 11.84
N SER A 345 7.90 -1.88 12.61
CA SER A 345 7.76 -2.19 14.03
C SER A 345 7.77 -0.93 14.90
N ARG A 346 8.56 0.10 14.54
CA ARG A 346 8.76 1.32 15.30
C ARG A 346 8.06 2.53 14.72
N GLY A 347 8.13 2.73 13.40
CA GLY A 347 7.50 3.89 12.78
C GLY A 347 7.59 3.94 11.27
N VAL A 348 6.72 4.76 10.69
CA VAL A 348 6.53 4.93 9.26
C VAL A 348 6.77 6.37 8.88
N PHE A 349 7.54 6.63 7.82
CA PHE A 349 7.66 7.92 7.17
C PHE A 349 6.85 7.91 5.87
N LEU A 350 5.91 8.84 5.75
CA LEU A 350 5.07 9.01 4.57
C LEU A 350 5.54 10.25 3.82
N LEU A 351 6.27 10.07 2.72
CA LEU A 351 6.70 11.16 1.87
C LEU A 351 5.56 11.54 0.94
N VAL A 352 5.07 12.76 1.05
CA VAL A 352 3.89 13.26 0.34
C VAL A 352 4.26 14.48 -0.50
N ASN A 353 3.63 14.62 -1.66
CA ASN A 353 3.73 15.88 -2.41
C ASN A 353 3.07 17.01 -1.59
N GLU A 354 3.77 18.11 -1.39
CA GLU A 354 3.30 19.23 -0.58
C GLU A 354 1.95 19.79 -1.03
N ILE A 355 1.67 19.76 -2.34
CA ILE A 355 0.46 20.32 -2.94
C ILE A 355 -0.63 19.27 -3.15
N ARG A 356 -0.27 18.00 -3.43
CA ARG A 356 -1.19 16.92 -3.80
C ARG A 356 -1.13 15.77 -2.78
N GLN A 357 -1.42 16.07 -1.52
CA GLN A 357 -1.42 15.03 -0.48
C GLN A 357 -2.55 14.01 -0.72
N SER A 358 -2.25 12.74 -0.46
CA SER A 358 -3.25 11.66 -0.52
C SER A 358 -4.40 11.89 0.45
N ARG A 359 -5.64 11.56 0.03
CA ARG A 359 -6.79 11.46 0.92
C ARG A 359 -6.54 10.52 2.12
N TYR A 360 -5.70 9.51 1.94
CA TYR A 360 -5.33 8.58 3.02
C TYR A 360 -4.57 9.26 4.16
N ILE A 361 -3.83 10.34 3.88
CA ILE A 361 -3.20 11.14 4.94
C ILE A 361 -4.25 11.83 5.81
N HIS A 362 -5.32 12.40 5.20
CA HIS A 362 -6.42 13.01 5.95
C HIS A 362 -7.12 11.97 6.82
N GLU A 363 -7.43 10.81 6.25
CA GLU A 363 -8.07 9.73 6.98
C GLU A 363 -7.22 9.23 8.17
N LEU A 364 -5.90 9.10 8.00
CA LEU A 364 -5.01 8.74 9.11
C LEU A 364 -5.01 9.77 10.23
N CYS A 365 -5.07 11.07 9.89
CA CYS A 365 -5.17 12.14 10.88
C CYS A 365 -6.47 12.08 11.69
N GLU A 366 -7.57 11.67 11.05
CA GLU A 366 -8.88 11.52 11.70
C GLU A 366 -8.92 10.32 12.64
N VAL A 367 -8.45 9.15 12.18
CA VAL A 367 -8.55 7.90 12.96
C VAL A 367 -7.44 7.74 14.01
N GLY A 368 -6.31 8.42 13.85
CA GLY A 368 -5.15 8.29 14.72
C GLY A 368 -4.41 9.61 14.97
N PRO A 369 -5.08 10.66 15.51
CA PRO A 369 -4.45 11.98 15.64
C PRO A 369 -3.19 11.98 16.53
N THR A 370 -3.10 11.08 17.49
CA THR A 370 -1.91 10.93 18.38
C THR A 370 -0.79 10.12 17.73
N ALA A 371 -1.12 9.31 16.72
CA ALA A 371 -0.15 8.51 15.97
C ALA A 371 0.56 9.32 14.89
N VAL A 372 -0.11 10.35 14.34
CA VAL A 372 0.36 11.12 13.18
C VAL A 372 1.08 12.39 13.61
N ARG A 373 2.24 12.65 12.98
CA ARG A 373 3.01 13.89 13.13
C ARG A 373 3.47 14.37 11.75
N PHE A 374 3.40 15.67 11.52
CA PHE A 374 4.02 16.32 10.37
C PHE A 374 5.41 16.84 10.74
N GLU A 375 6.41 16.49 9.91
CA GLU A 375 7.78 16.93 10.11
C GLU A 375 8.52 17.12 8.78
N THR A 376 9.62 17.90 8.79
CA THR A 376 10.55 17.97 7.67
C THR A 376 11.38 16.69 7.60
N ALA A 377 12.04 16.43 6.46
CA ALA A 377 12.95 15.29 6.33
C ALA A 377 14.09 15.31 7.38
N ASP A 378 14.45 16.50 7.90
CA ASP A 378 15.43 16.68 8.96
C ASP A 378 14.84 16.52 10.36
N GLY A 379 13.55 16.21 10.50
CA GLY A 379 12.87 15.91 11.76
C GLY A 379 12.31 17.10 12.52
N ARG A 380 12.31 18.31 11.94
CA ARG A 380 11.68 19.48 12.56
C ARG A 380 10.16 19.37 12.42
N LYS A 381 9.45 19.55 13.55
CA LYS A 381 7.98 19.51 13.56
C LYS A 381 7.39 20.59 12.66
N ILE A 382 6.39 20.22 11.89
CA ILE A 382 5.58 21.14 11.07
C ILE A 382 4.20 21.27 11.75
N ASP A 383 3.81 22.52 12.05
CA ASP A 383 2.49 22.81 12.58
C ASP A 383 1.49 22.98 11.42
N ARG A 384 0.46 22.18 11.43
CA ARG A 384 -0.62 22.25 10.42
C ARG A 384 -1.54 23.44 10.70
N CYS A 385 -2.16 23.94 9.67
CA CYS A 385 -3.18 24.98 9.80
C CYS A 385 -4.42 24.43 10.52
N PRO A 386 -4.85 25.02 11.63
CA PRO A 386 -5.98 24.52 12.41
C PRO A 386 -7.34 24.78 11.69
N LYS A 387 -7.38 25.64 10.66
CA LYS A 387 -8.62 25.97 9.94
C LYS A 387 -8.87 25.02 8.76
N CYS A 388 -7.89 24.82 7.88
CA CYS A 388 -8.09 23.98 6.70
C CYS A 388 -7.48 22.57 6.84
N HIS A 389 -6.66 22.33 7.82
CA HIS A 389 -5.95 21.06 8.06
C HIS A 389 -5.09 20.54 6.88
N GLU A 390 -4.95 21.33 5.80
CA GLU A 390 -4.21 20.98 4.59
C GLU A 390 -2.90 21.79 4.44
N GLY A 391 -2.94 23.08 4.76
CA GLY A 391 -1.76 23.95 4.76
C GLY A 391 -0.92 23.82 6.01
N ASN A 392 0.31 24.32 5.94
CA ASN A 392 1.22 24.43 7.07
C ASN A 392 1.21 25.86 7.61
N MET A 393 1.44 26.05 8.92
CA MET A 393 1.57 27.36 9.52
C MET A 393 2.99 27.89 9.24
N VAL A 394 3.10 28.89 8.35
CA VAL A 394 4.35 29.57 8.00
C VAL A 394 4.46 30.89 8.74
N SER A 395 5.65 31.23 9.19
CA SER A 395 5.93 32.53 9.84
C SER A 395 6.21 33.60 8.78
N GLY A 396 5.70 34.80 9.04
CA GLY A 396 5.93 36.00 8.21
C GLY A 396 5.92 37.25 9.07
N ARG A 397 6.12 38.41 8.45
CA ARG A 397 5.96 39.73 9.05
C ARG A 397 5.02 40.57 8.23
N ASP A 398 4.16 41.34 8.89
CA ASP A 398 3.32 42.34 8.25
C ASP A 398 4.14 43.58 7.84
N ALA A 399 3.51 44.51 7.14
CA ALA A 399 4.15 45.74 6.74
C ALA A 399 4.64 46.63 7.92
N ASP A 400 4.06 46.44 9.09
CA ASP A 400 4.43 47.06 10.36
C ASP A 400 5.45 46.21 11.17
N GLU A 401 6.10 45.23 10.51
CA GLU A 401 7.06 44.28 11.09
C GLU A 401 6.47 43.35 12.17
N THR A 402 5.17 43.38 12.41
CA THR A 402 4.52 42.51 13.36
C THR A 402 4.63 41.03 12.93
N PRO A 403 5.19 40.15 13.75
CA PRO A 403 5.31 38.75 13.39
C PRO A 403 3.95 38.06 13.38
N TYR A 404 3.70 37.25 12.36
CA TYR A 404 2.50 36.44 12.25
C TYR A 404 2.83 35.02 11.83
N ARG A 405 1.86 34.11 12.03
CA ARG A 405 1.81 32.80 11.37
C ARG A 405 0.55 32.71 10.50
N ALA A 406 0.72 32.32 9.27
CA ALA A 406 -0.38 32.18 8.32
C ALA A 406 -0.36 30.80 7.64
N CYS A 407 -1.50 30.41 7.11
CA CYS A 407 -1.58 29.20 6.32
C CYS A 407 -0.81 29.33 5.01
N SER A 408 -0.01 28.34 4.66
CA SER A 408 0.75 28.29 3.39
C SER A 408 -0.15 28.22 2.15
N ARG A 409 -1.45 27.94 2.31
CA ARG A 409 -2.45 27.92 1.24
C ARG A 409 -3.17 29.26 1.03
N PHE A 410 -2.66 30.36 1.59
CA PHE A 410 -3.23 31.68 1.25
C PHE A 410 -3.15 31.94 -0.28
N PRO A 411 -4.20 32.48 -0.93
CA PRO A 411 -5.46 32.99 -0.36
C PRO A 411 -6.58 31.92 -0.17
N ALA A 412 -6.40 30.68 -0.61
CA ALA A 412 -7.42 29.63 -0.48
C ALA A 412 -7.81 29.32 0.99
N CYS A 413 -6.88 29.57 1.93
CA CYS A 413 -7.15 29.57 3.36
C CYS A 413 -6.58 30.81 4.01
N GLU A 414 -7.44 31.68 4.49
CA GLU A 414 -7.09 32.99 5.08
C GLU A 414 -6.69 32.90 6.57
N HIS A 415 -6.43 31.69 7.11
CA HIS A 415 -6.07 31.56 8.52
C HIS A 415 -4.73 32.24 8.80
N LYS A 416 -4.75 33.29 9.59
CA LYS A 416 -3.60 34.09 10.03
C LYS A 416 -3.73 34.41 11.51
N VAL A 417 -2.67 34.22 12.26
CA VAL A 417 -2.58 34.50 13.69
C VAL A 417 -1.40 35.41 13.96
N ARG A 418 -1.62 36.58 14.53
CA ARG A 418 -0.55 37.47 15.00
C ARG A 418 0.13 36.85 16.21
N GLN A 419 1.45 36.85 16.22
CA GLN A 419 2.21 36.41 17.38
C GLN A 419 2.35 37.60 18.34
N ALA A 420 1.97 37.41 19.59
CA ALA A 420 2.25 38.40 20.63
C ALA A 420 3.79 38.58 20.73
N ILE A 421 4.25 39.79 20.64
CA ILE A 421 5.66 40.14 20.91
C ILE A 421 5.88 39.78 22.38
N ARG A 422 6.58 38.69 22.69
CA ARG A 422 7.08 38.45 24.04
C ARG A 422 8.10 39.54 24.26
N SER A 423 7.76 40.56 25.04
CA SER A 423 8.75 41.47 25.61
C SER A 423 9.85 40.63 26.29
N PRO A 424 11.14 40.89 26.04
CA PRO A 424 12.19 40.17 26.70
C PRO A 424 11.93 40.32 28.21
N ALA A 425 11.83 39.21 28.93
CA ALA A 425 11.73 39.22 30.38
C ALA A 425 12.96 39.95 30.89
N ILE A 426 12.76 41.15 31.46
CA ILE A 426 13.81 41.91 32.09
C ILE A 426 14.31 41.01 33.20
N SER A 427 15.57 40.59 33.06
CA SER A 427 16.24 39.72 34.05
C SER A 427 16.15 40.38 35.43
N PRO A 428 15.84 39.65 36.53
CA PRO A 428 15.78 40.21 37.90
C PRO A 428 17.03 40.92 38.33
N ALA A 429 18.16 40.72 37.66
CA ALA A 429 19.43 41.37 37.96
C ALA A 429 19.45 42.90 37.74
N PHE A 430 18.49 43.46 36.97
CA PHE A 430 18.43 44.91 36.72
C PHE A 430 17.55 45.70 37.71
N ARG A 431 16.81 45.03 38.63
CA ARG A 431 16.04 45.70 39.69
C ARG A 431 16.80 45.99 40.96
N ALA A 432 18.06 45.52 41.10
CA ALA A 432 18.86 45.75 42.31
C ALA A 432 19.79 47.00 42.23
N ALA A 433 19.85 47.70 41.09
CA ALA A 433 20.75 48.85 40.90
C ALA A 433 20.09 50.24 40.97
N SER A 434 18.79 50.33 41.26
CA SER A 434 18.08 51.62 41.31
C SER A 434 17.54 52.04 42.68
N THR A 435 18.00 51.43 43.79
CA THR A 435 17.57 51.79 45.15
C THR A 435 18.72 52.11 46.12
N THR A 436 19.82 52.73 45.63
CA THR A 436 20.83 53.28 46.46
C THR A 436 21.39 54.57 45.86
N PHE A 437 20.57 55.60 45.80
CA PHE A 437 21.02 56.99 45.73
C PHE A 437 19.90 57.85 46.33
N ASP A 438 20.10 58.27 47.47
CA ASP A 438 19.95 59.59 48.08
C ASP A 438 19.41 59.53 49.48
N SER A 439 20.28 59.75 50.44
CA SER A 439 19.97 60.48 51.64
C SER A 439 21.26 60.79 52.44
N ARG A 440 22.02 61.82 52.03
CA ARG A 440 22.92 62.57 52.92
C ARG A 440 23.48 63.77 52.19
N ARG A 441 22.79 64.93 52.33
CA ARG A 441 23.37 66.26 52.42
C ARG A 441 22.27 67.30 52.51
N ALA A 442 21.79 67.52 53.70
CA ALA A 442 21.24 68.81 54.08
C ALA A 442 21.65 69.04 55.56
N GLY A 443 22.53 69.97 55.81
CA GLY A 443 22.91 70.39 57.14
C GLY A 443 24.34 70.95 57.26
N ARG A 444 24.57 72.09 56.64
CA ARG A 444 25.06 73.39 57.09
C ARG A 444 25.43 74.22 55.85
#